data_d1a92ab2b4cbeebd54d1f7fedaff0688
#
_entry.id   d1a92ab2b4cbeebd54d1f7fedaff0688
#
_cell.length_a   1.000
_cell.length_b   1.000
_cell.length_c   1.000
_cell.angle_alpha   90.00
_cell.angle_beta   90.00
_cell.angle_gamma   90.00
#
_symmetry.space_group_name_H-M   'P 1'
#
loop_
_entity.id
_entity.type
_entity.pdbx_description
1 polymer ?
#
loop_
_entity_poly.entity_id
_entity_poly.type
_entity_poly.pdbx_seq_one_letter_code
_entity_poly.pdbx_strand_id
1 'polypeptide(L)'
;MTVRKKAFVYLIRNSEAGPQLLVFESLDEPGFEVVKGQSKPGETLEQTARRELEEEAGIADVLFLSRLGTTLWNGELQGFCLMKAPPGIPARFQHTGTGDGIDCGVTYSFRWLPIDDTLRALLVQGCDAFIDELIARAAVALGRE
;
A
#
# COMPACT_ATOMS: atom_id res chain seq x y z
N MET A 1 21.75 -1.69 -18.16
CA MET A 1 21.37 -0.80 -17.03
C MET A 1 20.05 -1.27 -16.44
N THR A 2 20.02 -1.50 -15.14
CA THR A 2 18.82 -2.01 -14.49
C THR A 2 17.91 -0.84 -14.12
N VAL A 3 16.64 -0.93 -14.54
CA VAL A 3 15.63 0.07 -14.13
C VAL A 3 15.28 -0.16 -12.66
N ARG A 4 15.30 0.91 -11.87
CA ARG A 4 14.84 0.82 -10.50
C ARG A 4 13.34 0.58 -10.49
N LYS A 5 12.88 -0.30 -9.59
CA LYS A 5 11.47 -0.60 -9.43
C LYS A 5 11.05 -0.32 -8.00
N LYS A 6 9.82 0.14 -7.84
CA LYS A 6 9.21 0.42 -6.54
C LYS A 6 7.78 -0.11 -6.55
N ALA A 7 7.41 -0.79 -5.48
CA ALA A 7 6.04 -1.28 -5.31
C ALA A 7 5.30 -0.37 -4.34
N PHE A 8 4.07 0.00 -4.71
CA PHE A 8 3.11 0.68 -3.86
C PHE A 8 2.01 -0.32 -3.52
N VAL A 9 1.61 -0.39 -2.27
CA VAL A 9 0.66 -1.40 -1.80
C VAL A 9 -0.67 -0.76 -1.45
N TYR A 10 -1.70 -1.07 -2.25
CA TYR A 10 -3.07 -0.77 -1.87
C TYR A 10 -3.63 -2.01 -1.17
N LEU A 11 -3.47 -2.05 0.15
CA LEU A 11 -4.01 -3.15 0.97
C LEU A 11 -5.42 -2.79 1.40
N ILE A 12 -6.36 -3.63 1.02
CA ILE A 12 -7.78 -3.35 1.22
C ILE A 12 -8.43 -4.39 2.13
N ARG A 13 -9.48 -3.96 2.81
CA ARG A 13 -10.38 -4.82 3.57
C ARG A 13 -11.80 -4.30 3.44
N ASN A 14 -12.77 -5.16 3.73
CA ASN A 14 -14.15 -4.72 3.79
C ASN A 14 -14.52 -4.35 5.23
N SER A 15 -15.49 -3.44 5.37
CA SER A 15 -16.07 -3.08 6.64
C SER A 15 -17.57 -2.93 6.46
N GLU A 16 -18.30 -2.73 7.56
CA GLU A 16 -19.74 -2.48 7.47
C GLU A 16 -20.08 -1.27 6.61
N ALA A 17 -19.18 -0.29 6.59
CA ALA A 17 -19.36 0.94 5.81
C ALA A 17 -18.79 0.83 4.39
N GLY A 18 -18.22 -0.31 4.01
CA GLY A 18 -17.66 -0.54 2.69
C GLY A 18 -16.15 -0.78 2.70
N PRO A 19 -15.54 -0.77 1.51
CA PRO A 19 -14.10 -1.03 1.39
C PRO A 19 -13.24 0.04 2.06
N GLN A 20 -12.11 -0.39 2.62
CA GLN A 20 -11.16 0.48 3.29
C GLN A 20 -9.74 0.20 2.80
N LEU A 21 -8.91 1.23 2.82
CA LEU A 21 -7.51 1.20 2.42
C LEU A 21 -6.62 1.42 3.64
N LEU A 22 -5.59 0.60 3.79
CA LEU A 22 -4.59 0.79 4.83
C LEU A 22 -3.65 1.93 4.47
N VAL A 23 -3.52 2.88 5.38
CA VAL A 23 -2.64 4.04 5.23
C VAL A 23 -1.92 4.32 6.53
N PHE A 24 -0.86 5.13 6.45
CA PHE A 24 -0.19 5.67 7.63
C PHE A 24 0.00 7.16 7.47
N GLU A 25 0.09 7.88 8.60
CA GLU A 25 0.35 9.32 8.56
C GLU A 25 1.74 9.57 8.00
N SER A 26 1.82 10.45 7.00
CA SER A 26 3.11 10.84 6.45
C SER A 26 3.94 11.56 7.51
N LEU A 27 5.22 11.23 7.57
CA LEU A 27 6.16 11.89 8.49
C LEU A 27 6.75 13.15 7.88
N ASP A 28 6.62 13.33 6.57
CA ASP A 28 7.29 14.40 5.83
C ASP A 28 6.35 15.56 5.48
N GLU A 29 5.06 15.30 5.31
CA GLU A 29 4.09 16.29 4.85
C GLU A 29 2.69 15.95 5.37
N PRO A 30 1.75 16.90 5.34
CA PRO A 30 0.36 16.58 5.69
C PRO A 30 -0.25 15.55 4.77
N GLY A 31 -0.98 14.60 5.33
CA GLY A 31 -1.66 13.57 4.56
C GLY A 31 -1.20 12.17 4.91
N PHE A 32 -1.65 11.22 4.09
CA PHE A 32 -1.42 9.81 4.33
C PHE A 32 -0.66 9.17 3.18
N GLU A 33 0.11 8.16 3.51
CA GLU A 33 0.85 7.35 2.54
C GLU A 33 0.42 5.90 2.62
N VAL A 34 0.68 5.16 1.54
CA VAL A 34 0.55 3.70 1.54
C VAL A 34 1.93 3.08 1.71
N VAL A 35 1.96 1.82 2.14
CA VAL A 35 3.21 1.05 2.21
C VAL A 35 3.83 1.01 0.82
N LYS A 36 5.14 1.25 0.74
CA LYS A 36 5.88 1.24 -0.52
C LYS A 36 7.35 1.01 -0.26
N GLY A 37 8.05 0.54 -1.27
CA GLY A 37 9.49 0.38 -1.18
C GLY A 37 10.11 -0.13 -2.45
N GLN A 38 11.43 0.03 -2.55
CA GLN A 38 12.18 -0.36 -3.73
C GLN A 38 12.41 -1.86 -3.78
N SER A 39 12.34 -2.42 -4.98
CA SER A 39 12.66 -3.82 -5.21
C SER A 39 14.15 -4.09 -5.00
N LYS A 40 14.46 -5.21 -4.38
CA LYS A 40 15.81 -5.74 -4.33
C LYS A 40 16.13 -6.40 -5.68
N PRO A 41 17.41 -6.57 -6.01
CA PRO A 41 17.77 -7.24 -7.27
C PRO A 41 17.06 -8.58 -7.41
N GLY A 42 16.45 -8.82 -8.57
CA GLY A 42 15.74 -10.06 -8.86
C GLY A 42 14.33 -10.17 -8.27
N GLU A 43 13.89 -9.21 -7.45
CA GLU A 43 12.54 -9.24 -6.89
C GLU A 43 11.50 -8.84 -7.93
N THR A 44 10.37 -9.54 -7.95
CA THR A 44 9.18 -9.10 -8.68
C THR A 44 8.49 -8.01 -7.87
N LEU A 45 7.60 -7.25 -8.52
CA LEU A 45 6.80 -6.24 -7.80
C LEU A 45 5.94 -6.87 -6.71
N GLU A 46 5.37 -8.05 -6.95
CA GLU A 46 4.60 -8.76 -5.92
C GLU A 46 5.48 -9.14 -4.73
N GLN A 47 6.67 -9.65 -4.97
CA GLN A 47 7.60 -10.00 -3.89
C GLN A 47 8.01 -8.78 -3.10
N THR A 48 8.27 -7.66 -3.78
CA THR A 48 8.60 -6.38 -3.12
C THR A 48 7.44 -5.92 -2.24
N ALA A 49 6.21 -5.95 -2.78
CA ALA A 49 5.03 -5.52 -2.05
C ALA A 49 4.83 -6.34 -0.76
N ARG A 50 4.97 -7.67 -0.85
CA ARG A 50 4.83 -8.55 0.31
C ARG A 50 5.90 -8.27 1.36
N ARG A 51 7.13 -8.11 0.94
CA ARG A 51 8.25 -7.85 1.84
C ARG A 51 8.09 -6.50 2.54
N GLU A 52 7.80 -5.46 1.79
CA GLU A 52 7.63 -4.12 2.36
C GLU A 52 6.46 -4.05 3.33
N LEU A 53 5.36 -4.73 3.02
CA LEU A 53 4.20 -4.76 3.90
C LEU A 53 4.54 -5.42 5.25
N GLU A 54 5.32 -6.50 5.21
CA GLU A 54 5.76 -7.16 6.44
C GLU A 54 6.75 -6.29 7.22
N GLU A 55 7.71 -5.68 6.52
CA GLU A 55 8.73 -4.83 7.18
C GLU A 55 8.12 -3.56 7.77
N GLU A 56 7.26 -2.86 7.05
CA GLU A 56 6.73 -1.57 7.49
C GLU A 56 5.49 -1.68 8.37
N ALA A 57 4.62 -2.65 8.12
CA ALA A 57 3.34 -2.78 8.81
C ALA A 57 3.21 -4.04 9.65
N GLY A 58 4.14 -4.98 9.53
CA GLY A 58 4.08 -6.24 10.26
C GLY A 58 2.98 -7.18 9.77
N ILE A 59 2.49 -6.99 8.56
CA ILE A 59 1.38 -7.77 8.02
C ILE A 59 1.90 -8.79 7.02
N ALA A 60 1.66 -10.06 7.31
CA ALA A 60 1.91 -11.18 6.40
C ALA A 60 0.55 -11.80 6.00
N ASP A 61 0.59 -12.88 5.24
CA ASP A 61 -0.60 -13.65 4.86
C ASP A 61 -1.65 -12.84 4.09
N VAL A 62 -1.17 -11.90 3.27
CA VAL A 62 -2.03 -11.12 2.38
C VAL A 62 -2.28 -11.87 1.09
N LEU A 63 -3.44 -11.62 0.46
CA LEU A 63 -3.77 -12.16 -0.83
C LEU A 63 -3.46 -11.14 -1.90
N PHE A 64 -2.62 -11.50 -2.88
CA PHE A 64 -2.36 -10.65 -4.03
C PHE A 64 -3.54 -10.76 -5.00
N LEU A 65 -4.19 -9.64 -5.31
CA LEU A 65 -5.36 -9.63 -6.18
C LEU A 65 -4.98 -9.27 -7.62
N SER A 66 -4.31 -8.15 -7.81
CA SER A 66 -3.88 -7.73 -9.15
C SER A 66 -2.89 -6.58 -9.06
N ARG A 67 -2.17 -6.36 -10.15
CA ARG A 67 -1.43 -5.13 -10.35
C ARG A 67 -2.37 -4.13 -11.05
N LEU A 68 -2.64 -3.02 -10.40
CA LEU A 68 -3.56 -2.01 -10.96
C LEU A 68 -2.94 -1.30 -12.16
N GLY A 69 -1.64 -1.06 -12.10
CA GLY A 69 -0.94 -0.40 -13.17
C GLY A 69 0.47 -0.05 -12.79
N THR A 70 1.19 0.49 -13.75
CA THR A 70 2.56 0.97 -13.55
C THR A 70 2.69 2.38 -14.10
N THR A 71 3.60 3.14 -13.52
CA THR A 71 3.97 4.45 -14.03
C THR A 71 5.48 4.60 -13.96
N LEU A 72 6.02 5.48 -14.77
CA LEU A 72 7.45 5.77 -14.78
C LEU A 72 7.64 7.17 -14.23
N TRP A 73 8.46 7.30 -13.19
CA TRP A 73 8.72 8.59 -12.58
C TRP A 73 10.21 8.70 -12.26
N ASN A 74 10.86 9.71 -12.82
CA ASN A 74 12.31 9.93 -12.64
C ASN A 74 13.13 8.66 -12.90
N GLY A 75 12.81 7.91 -13.97
CA GLY A 75 13.52 6.68 -14.31
C GLY A 75 13.20 5.48 -13.43
N GLU A 76 12.28 5.62 -12.50
CA GLU A 76 11.86 4.53 -11.62
C GLU A 76 10.51 3.98 -12.08
N LEU A 77 10.43 2.67 -12.26
CA LEU A 77 9.17 2.00 -12.57
C LEU A 77 8.42 1.79 -11.25
N GLN A 78 7.24 2.39 -11.15
CA GLN A 78 6.40 2.28 -9.97
C GLN A 78 5.19 1.42 -10.29
N GLY A 79 5.03 0.32 -9.56
CA GLY A 79 3.91 -0.59 -9.74
C GLY A 79 2.98 -0.53 -8.53
N PHE A 80 1.67 -0.44 -8.79
CA PHE A 80 0.65 -0.35 -7.75
C PHE A 80 -0.05 -1.69 -7.65
N CYS A 81 0.09 -2.33 -6.49
CA CYS A 81 -0.39 -3.68 -6.23
C CYS A 81 -1.64 -3.63 -5.35
N LEU A 82 -2.71 -4.26 -5.81
CA LEU A 82 -3.94 -4.41 -5.04
C LEU A 82 -3.88 -5.73 -4.27
N MET A 83 -3.97 -5.66 -2.95
CA MET A 83 -3.86 -6.82 -2.08
C MET A 83 -4.96 -6.80 -1.03
N LYS A 84 -5.39 -7.98 -0.61
CA LYS A 84 -6.43 -8.12 0.40
C LYS A 84 -5.81 -8.51 1.74
N ALA A 85 -6.23 -7.81 2.80
CA ALA A 85 -5.73 -8.03 4.15
C ALA A 85 -6.30 -9.33 4.75
N PRO A 86 -5.51 -10.02 5.60
CA PRO A 86 -6.05 -11.10 6.42
C PRO A 86 -6.98 -10.52 7.49
N PRO A 87 -7.86 -11.35 8.09
CA PRO A 87 -8.71 -10.88 9.18
C PRO A 87 -7.90 -10.52 10.42
N GLY A 88 -8.46 -9.70 11.29
CA GLY A 88 -7.90 -9.45 12.61
C GLY A 88 -6.95 -8.27 12.72
N ILE A 89 -6.74 -7.50 11.65
CA ILE A 89 -5.89 -6.31 11.74
C ILE A 89 -6.66 -5.22 12.49
N PRO A 90 -6.07 -4.61 13.53
CA PRO A 90 -6.75 -3.56 14.28
C PRO A 90 -7.12 -2.35 13.43
N ALA A 91 -8.12 -1.60 13.87
CA ALA A 91 -8.53 -0.37 13.19
C ALA A 91 -7.43 0.69 13.21
N ARG A 92 -6.63 0.71 14.27
CA ARG A 92 -5.46 1.60 14.40
C ARG A 92 -4.36 0.82 15.09
N PHE A 93 -3.13 1.00 14.61
CA PHE A 93 -1.98 0.35 15.23
C PHE A 93 -0.70 1.09 14.83
N GLN A 94 0.35 0.83 15.57
CA GLN A 94 1.69 1.32 15.24
C GLN A 94 2.59 0.13 14.96
N HIS A 95 3.54 0.33 14.07
CA HIS A 95 4.56 -0.68 13.79
C HIS A 95 5.89 0.01 13.51
N THR A 96 6.94 -0.52 14.12
CA THR A 96 8.30 -0.04 13.89
C THR A 96 8.90 -0.86 12.75
N GLY A 97 9.36 -0.17 11.72
CA GLY A 97 9.90 -0.81 10.53
C GLY A 97 11.06 -1.73 10.84
N THR A 98 11.10 -2.86 10.17
CA THR A 98 12.19 -3.83 10.24
C THR A 98 12.89 -3.89 8.88
N GLY A 99 13.87 -4.77 8.73
CA GLY A 99 14.61 -4.88 7.48
C GLY A 99 15.89 -4.07 7.53
N ASP A 100 16.49 -3.86 6.36
CA ASP A 100 17.81 -3.24 6.23
C ASP A 100 17.79 -1.90 5.49
N GLY A 101 16.60 -1.34 5.24
CA GLY A 101 16.45 -0.08 4.53
C GLY A 101 16.49 1.14 5.45
N ILE A 102 16.31 2.32 4.85
CA ILE A 102 16.30 3.59 5.60
C ILE A 102 15.10 3.68 6.54
N ASP A 103 14.06 2.89 6.31
CA ASP A 103 12.87 2.88 7.16
C ASP A 103 13.01 1.98 8.39
N CYS A 104 14.13 1.27 8.52
CA CYS A 104 14.39 0.44 9.69
C CYS A 104 14.45 1.31 10.95
N GLY A 105 13.64 0.94 11.95
CA GLY A 105 13.57 1.69 13.21
C GLY A 105 12.60 2.86 13.21
N VAL A 106 11.98 3.18 12.08
CA VAL A 106 10.96 4.24 12.00
C VAL A 106 9.61 3.65 12.42
N THR A 107 8.89 4.35 13.30
CA THR A 107 7.56 3.92 13.73
C THR A 107 6.48 4.65 12.94
N TYR A 108 5.60 3.88 12.33
CA TYR A 108 4.48 4.38 11.54
C TYR A 108 3.17 4.16 12.28
N SER A 109 2.25 5.12 12.16
CA SER A 109 0.91 5.04 12.74
C SER A 109 -0.09 4.73 11.63
N PHE A 110 -0.64 3.53 11.67
CA PHE A 110 -1.53 3.01 10.64
C PHE A 110 -3.00 3.19 11.01
N ARG A 111 -3.81 3.37 9.99
CA ARG A 111 -5.28 3.39 10.08
C ARG A 111 -5.89 2.99 8.75
N TRP A 112 -7.20 2.83 8.74
CA TRP A 112 -7.96 2.50 7.54
C TRP A 112 -8.78 3.70 7.11
N LEU A 113 -8.76 4.02 5.81
CA LEU A 113 -9.56 5.09 5.23
C LEU A 113 -10.61 4.50 4.29
N PRO A 114 -11.82 5.09 4.22
CA PRO A 114 -12.81 4.66 3.23
C PRO A 114 -12.25 4.80 1.80
N ILE A 115 -12.59 3.84 0.95
CA ILE A 115 -12.19 3.90 -0.46
C ILE A 115 -13.31 4.59 -1.22
N ASP A 116 -13.18 5.89 -1.37
CA ASP A 116 -14.11 6.75 -2.09
C ASP A 116 -13.36 7.98 -2.61
N ASP A 117 -14.08 8.94 -3.19
CA ASP A 117 -13.45 10.12 -3.78
C ASP A 117 -12.70 11.00 -2.78
N THR A 118 -12.95 10.83 -1.47
CA THR A 118 -12.23 11.61 -0.45
C THR A 118 -10.75 11.24 -0.38
N LEU A 119 -10.37 10.05 -0.84
CA LEU A 119 -8.96 9.63 -0.85
C LEU A 119 -8.06 10.59 -1.61
N ARG A 120 -8.58 11.23 -2.67
CA ARG A 120 -7.77 12.14 -3.49
C ARG A 120 -7.19 13.28 -2.68
N ALA A 121 -7.95 13.77 -1.71
CA ALA A 121 -7.51 14.88 -0.87
C ALA A 121 -6.69 14.42 0.33
N LEU A 122 -6.74 13.15 0.68
CA LEU A 122 -6.11 12.60 1.88
C LEU A 122 -4.75 11.98 1.62
N LEU A 123 -4.53 11.40 0.43
CA LEU A 123 -3.25 10.78 0.10
C LEU A 123 -2.25 11.80 -0.41
N VAL A 124 -0.99 11.64 0.01
CA VAL A 124 0.09 12.47 -0.52
C VAL A 124 0.28 12.20 -2.01
N GLN A 125 0.80 13.18 -2.74
CA GLN A 125 1.06 13.06 -4.16
C GLN A 125 2.00 11.88 -4.43
N GLY A 126 1.65 11.08 -5.42
CA GLY A 126 2.39 9.88 -5.77
C GLY A 126 1.71 8.61 -5.26
N CYS A 127 1.14 8.64 -4.06
CA CYS A 127 0.37 7.51 -3.54
C CYS A 127 -1.02 7.42 -4.17
N ASP A 128 -1.45 8.47 -4.85
CA ASP A 128 -2.79 8.61 -5.43
C ASP A 128 -2.87 8.24 -6.92
N ALA A 129 -1.79 7.73 -7.49
CA ALA A 129 -1.69 7.57 -8.96
C ALA A 129 -2.77 6.67 -9.55
N PHE A 130 -3.24 5.67 -8.82
CA PHE A 130 -4.24 4.71 -9.31
C PHE A 130 -5.51 4.68 -8.46
N ILE A 131 -5.89 5.83 -7.90
CA ILE A 131 -7.10 5.91 -7.07
C ILE A 131 -8.36 5.56 -7.85
N ASP A 132 -8.49 5.99 -9.11
CA ASP A 132 -9.67 5.68 -9.92
C ASP A 132 -9.82 4.18 -10.08
N GLU A 133 -8.73 3.50 -10.40
CA GLU A 133 -8.71 2.06 -10.56
C GLU A 133 -9.00 1.37 -9.23
N LEU A 134 -8.48 1.89 -8.13
CA LEU A 134 -8.74 1.36 -6.80
C LEU A 134 -10.23 1.46 -6.45
N ILE A 135 -10.83 2.62 -6.66
CA ILE A 135 -12.26 2.83 -6.38
C ILE A 135 -13.10 1.86 -7.21
N ALA A 136 -12.77 1.72 -8.51
CA ALA A 136 -13.52 0.86 -9.40
C ALA A 136 -13.42 -0.62 -9.04
N ARG A 137 -12.27 -1.05 -8.50
CA ARG A 137 -12.01 -2.48 -8.28
C ARG A 137 -12.23 -2.97 -6.86
N ALA A 138 -12.11 -2.10 -5.87
CA ALA A 138 -12.12 -2.53 -4.47
C ALA A 138 -13.44 -3.21 -4.08
N ALA A 139 -14.56 -2.62 -4.43
CA ALA A 139 -15.87 -3.18 -4.11
C ALA A 139 -16.09 -4.54 -4.79
N VAL A 140 -15.64 -4.67 -6.03
CA VAL A 140 -15.77 -5.93 -6.78
C VAL A 140 -14.86 -7.00 -6.17
N ALA A 141 -13.63 -6.63 -5.83
CA ALA A 141 -12.65 -7.57 -5.28
C ALA A 141 -13.08 -8.11 -3.91
N LEU A 142 -13.80 -7.30 -3.13
CA LEU A 142 -14.24 -7.66 -1.77
C LEU A 142 -15.71 -8.06 -1.70
N GLY A 143 -16.47 -7.81 -2.74
CA GLY A 143 -17.92 -7.78 -2.68
C GLY A 143 -18.64 -9.10 -2.48
N ARG A 144 -17.92 -10.20 -2.39
CA ARG A 144 -18.55 -11.52 -2.23
C ARG A 144 -18.09 -12.24 -0.98
N GLU A 145 -17.61 -11.49 -0.04
CA GLU A 145 -17.20 -12.03 1.24
C GLU A 145 -18.41 -12.31 2.11
#